data_51f49adef11b4b430838f834cc198b4f
#
_entry.id   51f49adef11b4b430838f834cc198b4f
#
_cell.length_a   1.000
_cell.length_b   1.000
_cell.length_c   1.000
_cell.angle_alpha   90.00
_cell.angle_beta   90.00
_cell.angle_gamma   90.00
#
_symmetry.space_group_name_H-M   'P 1'
#
loop_
_entity.id
_entity.type
_entity.pdbx_description
1 polymer ?
#
loop_
_entity_poly.entity_id
_entity_poly.type
_entity_poly.pdbx_seq_one_letter_code
_entity_poly.pdbx_strand_id
1 'polypeptide(L)'
;CLNNQIGANDIDYALRYSQQGESLDFGLLGASEADEKFSTGKDFYSVRLRTKKDDLTIGYLGTYVDRPVIDRTAQVNSVDFDYRPSQVLRINGLLVNSKVDDENGYGFDFGLGYDPDKTRHFGFGLYYFDENLDVNDMGYLVRNDWLMFGGRYQIKKTDFSSNSLFRDRQYEFGWSLKSDSSFDKEPSSIRFSVDNQLKNSSQFKFGTFYRTDGRENRITRNSPLAPFINMPKGYGVEMDFNGPRDNFLRYSLYANREKGDGYSPELGWTSSYRGSVSISPTDTLIAKISYRHAEESNWLNWISDNLLATYDKKQRSTTASIQWFEGTKHELRLKAQMVAFTARNPKPFLGDIKGNLNPYETSLPPITVSQLAFQVRYRYEIQPLAYLYVVYTKGGKVAMYDEEDSLNELYKRPWNDPQSDNFTIKLRYRF
;
A
#
# COMPACT_ATOMS: atom_id res chain seq x y z
N CYS A 1 -11.82 13.51 -5.75
CA CYS A 1 -13.14 13.20 -5.16
C CYS A 1 -13.12 13.65 -3.69
N LEU A 2 -13.52 14.90 -3.45
CA LEU A 2 -13.77 15.45 -2.13
C LEU A 2 -15.28 15.27 -1.85
N ASN A 3 -15.61 14.64 -0.74
CA ASN A 3 -16.97 14.44 -0.21
C ASN A 3 -17.73 13.16 -0.60
N ASN A 4 -17.11 12.02 -0.72
CA ASN A 4 -17.85 10.82 -0.41
C ASN A 4 -17.41 10.33 0.98
N GLN A 5 -18.06 10.82 2.03
CA GLN A 5 -18.35 9.96 3.17
C GLN A 5 -19.30 8.90 2.60
N ILE A 6 -18.72 7.80 2.12
CA ILE A 6 -19.48 6.58 1.88
C ILE A 6 -19.90 6.17 3.28
N GLY A 7 -21.13 6.47 3.66
CA GLY A 7 -21.76 5.91 4.83
C GLY A 7 -21.67 4.39 4.67
N ALA A 8 -21.34 3.67 5.71
CA ALA A 8 -21.49 2.22 5.69
C ALA A 8 -23.00 1.94 5.52
N ASN A 9 -23.37 1.23 4.47
CA ASN A 9 -24.74 0.80 4.27
C ASN A 9 -25.12 -0.19 5.38
N ASP A 10 -26.35 -0.16 5.80
CA ASP A 10 -26.89 -1.18 6.70
C ASP A 10 -26.94 -2.52 5.95
N ILE A 11 -26.66 -3.60 6.66
CA ILE A 11 -26.75 -4.95 6.12
C ILE A 11 -28.15 -5.50 6.44
N ASP A 12 -28.94 -5.79 5.41
CA ASP A 12 -30.27 -6.39 5.54
C ASP A 12 -30.15 -7.84 6.03
N TYR A 13 -29.27 -8.61 5.41
CA TYR A 13 -28.91 -9.95 5.85
C TYR A 13 -27.49 -10.33 5.46
N ALA A 14 -26.89 -11.24 6.21
CA ALA A 14 -25.64 -11.90 5.86
C ALA A 14 -25.64 -13.34 6.34
N LEU A 15 -25.24 -14.24 5.46
CA LEU A 15 -25.05 -15.66 5.74
C LEU A 15 -23.64 -16.07 5.37
N ARG A 16 -22.95 -16.72 6.30
CA ARG A 16 -21.65 -17.33 6.04
C ARG A 16 -21.66 -18.78 6.53
N TYR A 17 -21.25 -19.68 5.65
CA TYR A 17 -20.96 -21.07 6.01
C TYR A 17 -19.53 -21.40 5.63
N SER A 18 -18.80 -22.10 6.47
CA SER A 18 -17.47 -22.60 6.15
C SER A 18 -17.22 -23.94 6.82
N GLN A 19 -16.70 -24.87 6.06
CA GLN A 19 -16.31 -26.20 6.52
C GLN A 19 -14.86 -26.45 6.13
N GLN A 20 -14.05 -26.92 7.05
CA GLN A 20 -12.71 -27.39 6.82
C GLN A 20 -12.71 -28.91 6.99
N GLY A 21 -12.25 -29.61 5.95
CA GLY A 21 -12.15 -31.06 5.94
C GLY A 21 -10.69 -31.53 5.72
N GLU A 22 -10.45 -32.81 5.80
CA GLU A 22 -9.11 -33.38 5.60
C GLU A 22 -8.62 -33.17 4.15
N SER A 23 -9.51 -33.30 3.18
CA SER A 23 -9.18 -33.21 1.74
C SER A 23 -9.92 -32.09 1.00
N LEU A 24 -11.01 -31.57 1.54
CA LEU A 24 -11.82 -30.53 0.90
C LEU A 24 -12.26 -29.48 1.91
N ASP A 25 -11.90 -28.23 1.66
CA ASP A 25 -12.45 -27.06 2.33
C ASP A 25 -13.54 -26.44 1.45
N PHE A 26 -14.62 -26.01 2.06
CA PHE A 26 -15.75 -25.38 1.40
C PHE A 26 -16.19 -24.12 2.14
N GLY A 27 -16.50 -23.05 1.39
CA GLY A 27 -17.02 -21.80 1.95
C GLY A 27 -18.09 -21.18 1.07
N LEU A 28 -19.13 -20.64 1.72
CA LEU A 28 -20.19 -19.84 1.11
C LEU A 28 -20.33 -18.52 1.84
N LEU A 29 -20.61 -17.46 1.11
CA LEU A 29 -21.01 -16.16 1.65
C LEU A 29 -22.14 -15.61 0.79
N GLY A 30 -23.20 -15.10 1.46
CA GLY A 30 -24.23 -14.28 0.84
C GLY A 30 -24.53 -13.10 1.77
N ALA A 31 -24.63 -11.91 1.23
CA ALA A 31 -24.99 -10.70 1.98
C ALA A 31 -25.74 -9.72 1.08
N SER A 32 -26.64 -8.94 1.67
CA SER A 32 -27.35 -7.85 1.01
C SER A 32 -27.20 -6.59 1.83
N GLU A 33 -26.89 -5.49 1.18
CA GLU A 33 -26.84 -4.15 1.75
C GLU A 33 -28.11 -3.38 1.36
N ALA A 34 -28.68 -2.65 2.32
CA ALA A 34 -29.83 -1.78 2.06
C ALA A 34 -29.46 -0.58 1.18
N ASP A 35 -30.42 -0.11 0.38
CA ASP A 35 -30.34 1.18 -0.28
C ASP A 35 -30.53 2.31 0.72
N GLU A 36 -29.57 3.22 0.78
CA GLU A 36 -29.65 4.41 1.60
C GLU A 36 -29.67 5.69 0.74
N LYS A 37 -30.06 6.82 1.37
CA LYS A 37 -30.24 8.11 0.67
C LYS A 37 -29.05 8.57 -0.15
N PHE A 38 -27.83 8.15 0.21
CA PHE A 38 -26.58 8.58 -0.43
C PHE A 38 -25.67 7.42 -0.86
N SER A 39 -26.16 6.18 -0.77
CA SER A 39 -25.40 4.98 -1.12
C SER A 39 -26.34 3.90 -1.63
N THR A 40 -25.98 3.27 -2.74
CA THR A 40 -26.73 2.16 -3.32
C THR A 40 -26.31 0.85 -2.67
N GLY A 41 -27.28 0.03 -2.27
CA GLY A 41 -27.05 -1.32 -1.76
C GLY A 41 -26.48 -2.24 -2.83
N LYS A 42 -25.95 -3.37 -2.38
CA LYS A 42 -25.35 -4.41 -3.23
C LYS A 42 -25.68 -5.76 -2.67
N ASP A 43 -25.91 -6.71 -3.56
CA ASP A 43 -25.98 -8.12 -3.23
C ASP A 43 -24.66 -8.82 -3.53
N PHE A 44 -24.15 -9.57 -2.57
CA PHE A 44 -22.86 -10.24 -2.65
C PHE A 44 -23.03 -11.74 -2.48
N TYR A 45 -22.44 -12.51 -3.37
CA TYR A 45 -22.36 -13.95 -3.26
C TYR A 45 -20.95 -14.44 -3.53
N SER A 46 -20.48 -15.40 -2.75
CA SER A 46 -19.21 -16.06 -3.08
C SER A 46 -19.21 -17.53 -2.70
N VAL A 47 -18.49 -18.32 -3.48
CA VAL A 47 -18.20 -19.73 -3.22
C VAL A 47 -16.70 -19.96 -3.30
N ARG A 48 -16.14 -20.64 -2.30
CA ARG A 48 -14.74 -21.07 -2.26
C ARG A 48 -14.68 -22.57 -2.08
N LEU A 49 -13.95 -23.23 -2.97
CA LEU A 49 -13.59 -24.65 -2.87
C LEU A 49 -12.08 -24.77 -2.82
N ARG A 50 -11.52 -25.61 -1.97
CA ARG A 50 -10.10 -25.90 -1.94
C ARG A 50 -9.88 -27.37 -1.59
N THR A 51 -9.11 -28.06 -2.43
CA THR A 51 -8.68 -29.42 -2.18
C THR A 51 -7.17 -29.47 -1.99
N LYS A 52 -6.73 -30.34 -1.11
CA LYS A 52 -5.32 -30.62 -0.87
C LYS A 52 -5.09 -32.11 -1.00
N LYS A 53 -4.15 -32.47 -1.86
CA LYS A 53 -3.69 -33.84 -2.03
C LYS A 53 -2.16 -33.83 -2.13
N ASP A 54 -1.51 -34.51 -1.19
CA ASP A 54 -0.05 -34.57 -1.08
C ASP A 54 0.57 -33.15 -1.11
N ASP A 55 1.39 -32.88 -2.10
CA ASP A 55 2.12 -31.63 -2.28
C ASP A 55 1.37 -30.60 -3.13
N LEU A 56 0.16 -30.93 -3.60
CA LEU A 56 -0.65 -30.07 -4.46
C LEU A 56 -1.90 -29.59 -3.74
N THR A 57 -2.10 -28.28 -3.74
CA THR A 57 -3.35 -27.63 -3.34
C THR A 57 -3.95 -26.97 -4.57
N ILE A 58 -5.23 -27.19 -4.84
CA ILE A 58 -6.00 -26.52 -5.89
C ILE A 58 -7.20 -25.84 -5.27
N GLY A 59 -7.49 -24.62 -5.69
CA GLY A 59 -8.63 -23.84 -5.23
C GLY A 59 -9.45 -23.28 -6.38
N TYR A 60 -10.73 -23.06 -6.12
CA TYR A 60 -11.65 -22.30 -6.94
C TYR A 60 -12.34 -21.23 -6.09
N LEU A 61 -12.43 -20.00 -6.59
CA LEU A 61 -13.22 -18.93 -6.00
C LEU A 61 -14.11 -18.34 -7.09
N GLY A 62 -15.43 -18.39 -6.87
CA GLY A 62 -16.41 -17.65 -7.65
C GLY A 62 -17.03 -16.55 -6.80
N THR A 63 -17.22 -15.36 -7.37
CA THR A 63 -17.95 -14.24 -6.75
C THR A 63 -18.95 -13.68 -7.73
N TYR A 64 -20.06 -13.19 -7.21
CA TYR A 64 -21.08 -12.48 -7.95
C TYR A 64 -21.57 -11.28 -7.13
N VAL A 65 -21.64 -10.13 -7.76
CA VAL A 65 -22.15 -8.89 -7.17
C VAL A 65 -23.20 -8.31 -8.09
N ASP A 66 -24.35 -7.96 -7.51
CA ASP A 66 -25.43 -7.26 -8.19
C ASP A 66 -25.65 -5.89 -7.55
N ARG A 67 -25.77 -4.87 -8.39
CA ARG A 67 -26.06 -3.47 -8.01
C ARG A 67 -27.26 -2.98 -8.82
N PRO A 68 -28.50 -3.35 -8.45
CA PRO A 68 -29.68 -3.10 -9.27
C PRO A 68 -29.92 -1.62 -9.57
N VAL A 69 -29.60 -0.72 -8.63
CA VAL A 69 -29.86 0.73 -8.79
C VAL A 69 -29.01 1.37 -9.89
N ILE A 70 -27.84 0.82 -10.19
CA ILE A 70 -26.96 1.32 -11.26
C ILE A 70 -26.88 0.36 -12.45
N ASP A 71 -27.72 -0.68 -12.46
CA ASP A 71 -27.78 -1.71 -13.52
C ASP A 71 -26.40 -2.32 -13.82
N ARG A 72 -25.67 -2.70 -12.74
CA ARG A 72 -24.32 -3.24 -12.84
C ARG A 72 -24.23 -4.61 -12.19
N THR A 73 -23.75 -5.59 -12.95
CA THR A 73 -23.42 -6.93 -12.46
C THR A 73 -21.93 -7.21 -12.63
N ALA A 74 -21.33 -7.92 -11.66
CA ALA A 74 -19.94 -8.32 -11.72
C ALA A 74 -19.79 -9.78 -11.26
N GLN A 75 -19.19 -10.59 -12.11
CA GLN A 75 -18.86 -11.97 -11.83
C GLN A 75 -17.35 -12.18 -11.96
N VAL A 76 -16.72 -12.80 -10.97
CA VAL A 76 -15.30 -13.18 -11.04
C VAL A 76 -15.18 -14.67 -10.73
N ASN A 77 -14.43 -15.36 -11.58
CA ASN A 77 -14.07 -16.77 -11.38
C ASN A 77 -12.56 -16.89 -11.37
N SER A 78 -12.01 -17.63 -10.41
CA SER A 78 -10.58 -17.89 -10.36
C SER A 78 -10.27 -19.33 -9.96
N VAL A 79 -9.18 -19.85 -10.51
CA VAL A 79 -8.59 -21.11 -10.12
C VAL A 79 -7.17 -20.84 -9.66
N ASP A 80 -6.81 -21.29 -8.49
CA ASP A 80 -5.46 -21.17 -7.94
C ASP A 80 -4.86 -22.54 -7.60
N PHE A 81 -3.54 -22.62 -7.63
CA PHE A 81 -2.80 -23.80 -7.20
C PHE A 81 -1.51 -23.45 -6.47
N ASP A 82 -1.10 -24.33 -5.55
CA ASP A 82 0.20 -24.31 -4.85
C ASP A 82 0.75 -25.74 -4.89
N TYR A 83 1.86 -25.93 -5.61
CA TYR A 83 2.52 -27.21 -5.78
C TYR A 83 3.93 -27.18 -5.20
N ARG A 84 4.21 -28.10 -4.27
CA ARG A 84 5.49 -28.22 -3.56
C ARG A 84 6.06 -29.63 -3.70
N PRO A 85 6.58 -29.98 -4.89
CA PRO A 85 7.07 -31.33 -5.16
C PRO A 85 8.29 -31.72 -4.31
N SER A 86 8.90 -30.76 -3.65
CA SER A 86 10.00 -30.96 -2.72
C SER A 86 10.10 -29.80 -1.73
N GLN A 87 10.97 -29.95 -0.73
CA GLN A 87 11.25 -28.88 0.22
C GLN A 87 11.95 -27.66 -0.38
N VAL A 88 12.56 -27.82 -1.57
CA VAL A 88 13.34 -26.77 -2.24
C VAL A 88 12.61 -26.11 -3.42
N LEU A 89 11.50 -26.68 -3.88
CA LEU A 89 10.77 -26.15 -5.04
C LEU A 89 9.31 -25.89 -4.71
N ARG A 90 8.86 -24.69 -5.00
CA ARG A 90 7.46 -24.26 -4.93
C ARG A 90 7.04 -23.64 -6.25
N ILE A 91 5.91 -24.06 -6.76
CA ILE A 91 5.26 -23.50 -7.94
C ILE A 91 3.84 -23.12 -7.54
N ASN A 92 3.43 -21.90 -7.81
CA ASN A 92 2.07 -21.44 -7.54
C ASN A 92 1.52 -20.65 -8.73
N GLY A 93 0.21 -20.61 -8.84
CA GLY A 93 -0.43 -19.81 -9.88
C GLY A 93 -1.89 -19.53 -9.58
N LEU A 94 -2.39 -18.54 -10.30
CA LEU A 94 -3.76 -18.07 -10.31
C LEU A 94 -4.16 -17.81 -11.76
N LEU A 95 -5.32 -18.32 -12.17
CA LEU A 95 -6.02 -17.91 -13.38
C LEU A 95 -7.30 -17.20 -12.94
N VAL A 96 -7.62 -16.07 -13.53
CA VAL A 96 -8.79 -15.28 -13.19
C VAL A 96 -9.50 -14.81 -14.45
N ASN A 97 -10.83 -14.83 -14.40
CA ASN A 97 -11.71 -14.23 -15.38
C ASN A 97 -12.72 -13.34 -14.65
N SER A 98 -12.94 -12.14 -15.14
CA SER A 98 -14.04 -11.28 -14.73
C SER A 98 -15.04 -11.09 -15.89
N LYS A 99 -16.31 -10.99 -15.55
CA LYS A 99 -17.36 -10.49 -16.45
C LYS A 99 -18.08 -9.37 -15.69
N VAL A 100 -17.92 -8.15 -16.17
CA VAL A 100 -18.58 -6.97 -15.62
C VAL A 100 -19.49 -6.41 -16.69
N ASP A 101 -20.80 -6.46 -16.44
CA ASP A 101 -21.83 -6.23 -17.43
C ASP A 101 -21.58 -7.10 -18.69
N ASP A 102 -21.27 -6.54 -19.84
CA ASP A 102 -20.97 -7.27 -21.07
C ASP A 102 -19.47 -7.40 -21.37
N GLU A 103 -18.59 -6.84 -20.55
CA GLU A 103 -17.14 -6.89 -20.74
C GLU A 103 -16.52 -8.08 -20.05
N ASN A 104 -15.67 -8.82 -20.76
CA ASN A 104 -14.90 -9.94 -20.22
C ASN A 104 -13.44 -9.56 -20.10
N GLY A 105 -12.86 -9.84 -18.93
CA GLY A 105 -11.44 -9.66 -18.65
C GLY A 105 -10.77 -10.95 -18.15
N TYR A 106 -9.47 -11.10 -18.45
CA TYR A 106 -8.69 -12.29 -18.11
C TYR A 106 -7.36 -11.89 -17.48
N GLY A 107 -6.88 -12.77 -16.62
CA GLY A 107 -5.55 -12.59 -16.07
C GLY A 107 -4.97 -13.86 -15.50
N PHE A 108 -3.66 -13.84 -15.30
CA PHE A 108 -2.97 -14.90 -14.58
C PHE A 108 -1.78 -14.34 -13.78
N ASP A 109 -1.45 -15.07 -12.74
CA ASP A 109 -0.25 -14.91 -11.91
C ASP A 109 0.42 -16.26 -11.78
N PHE A 110 1.71 -16.33 -12.07
CA PHE A 110 2.53 -17.53 -11.93
C PHE A 110 3.80 -17.22 -11.16
N GLY A 111 4.09 -17.99 -10.13
CA GLY A 111 5.28 -17.87 -9.31
C GLY A 111 6.06 -19.18 -9.20
N LEU A 112 7.38 -19.06 -9.19
CA LEU A 112 8.31 -20.16 -8.93
C LEU A 112 9.34 -19.73 -7.89
N GLY A 113 9.48 -20.50 -6.81
CA GLY A 113 10.51 -20.35 -5.79
C GLY A 113 11.38 -21.59 -5.73
N TYR A 114 12.70 -21.40 -5.75
CA TYR A 114 13.67 -22.49 -5.67
C TYR A 114 14.76 -22.17 -4.64
N ASP A 115 14.81 -22.97 -3.59
CA ASP A 115 15.72 -22.88 -2.45
C ASP A 115 16.68 -24.07 -2.44
N PRO A 116 17.74 -24.14 -3.30
CA PRO A 116 18.61 -25.29 -3.41
C PRO A 116 19.32 -25.63 -2.09
N ASP A 117 19.52 -24.64 -1.25
CA ASP A 117 20.06 -24.78 0.10
C ASP A 117 19.61 -23.60 0.99
N LYS A 118 20.05 -23.58 2.26
CA LYS A 118 19.70 -22.54 3.25
C LYS A 118 20.27 -21.15 2.96
N THR A 119 21.13 -21.04 1.96
CA THR A 119 21.87 -19.80 1.65
C THR A 119 21.45 -19.18 0.32
N ARG A 120 20.80 -19.90 -0.58
CA ARG A 120 20.42 -19.43 -1.92
C ARG A 120 18.92 -19.52 -2.13
N HIS A 121 18.38 -18.46 -2.70
CA HIS A 121 16.99 -18.40 -3.12
C HIS A 121 16.89 -17.83 -4.52
N PHE A 122 16.10 -18.48 -5.39
CA PHE A 122 15.70 -18.01 -6.70
C PHE A 122 14.19 -17.86 -6.73
N GLY A 123 13.70 -16.70 -7.11
CA GLY A 123 12.28 -16.46 -7.31
C GLY A 123 12.02 -15.91 -8.70
N PHE A 124 10.95 -16.39 -9.35
CA PHE A 124 10.45 -15.88 -10.62
C PHE A 124 8.97 -15.63 -10.52
N GLY A 125 8.48 -14.61 -11.21
CA GLY A 125 7.07 -14.27 -11.30
C GLY A 125 6.71 -13.81 -12.71
N LEU A 126 5.54 -14.21 -13.15
CA LEU A 126 4.94 -13.79 -14.42
C LEU A 126 3.49 -13.41 -14.12
N TYR A 127 3.12 -12.16 -14.40
CA TYR A 127 1.79 -11.60 -14.19
C TYR A 127 1.28 -11.07 -15.52
N TYR A 128 0.04 -11.38 -15.85
CA TYR A 128 -0.68 -10.80 -16.97
C TYR A 128 -2.10 -10.47 -16.54
N PHE A 129 -2.51 -9.25 -16.73
CA PHE A 129 -3.88 -8.78 -16.55
C PHE A 129 -4.25 -7.94 -17.77
N ASP A 130 -5.27 -8.35 -18.51
CA ASP A 130 -5.72 -7.57 -19.64
C ASP A 130 -6.41 -6.26 -19.22
N GLU A 131 -6.71 -5.39 -20.18
CA GLU A 131 -7.28 -4.07 -19.93
C GLU A 131 -8.71 -4.11 -19.37
N ASN A 132 -9.45 -5.20 -19.62
CA ASN A 132 -10.84 -5.38 -19.23
C ASN A 132 -10.97 -6.14 -17.89
N LEU A 133 -9.88 -6.66 -17.33
CA LEU A 133 -9.94 -7.37 -16.04
C LEU A 133 -10.36 -6.42 -14.93
N ASP A 134 -11.54 -6.64 -14.35
CA ASP A 134 -12.05 -5.90 -13.20
C ASP A 134 -12.56 -6.87 -12.12
N VAL A 135 -11.90 -6.89 -10.97
CA VAL A 135 -12.26 -7.72 -9.82
C VAL A 135 -12.66 -6.87 -8.61
N ASN A 136 -12.84 -5.55 -8.79
CA ASN A 136 -12.91 -4.60 -7.68
C ASN A 136 -14.27 -4.56 -6.96
N ASP A 137 -15.29 -5.26 -7.42
CA ASP A 137 -16.59 -5.31 -6.74
C ASP A 137 -16.55 -6.12 -5.42
N MET A 138 -15.81 -7.25 -5.36
CA MET A 138 -15.53 -8.01 -4.13
C MET A 138 -14.04 -8.27 -3.89
N GLY A 139 -13.19 -7.91 -4.82
CA GLY A 139 -11.75 -8.07 -4.75
C GLY A 139 -11.04 -6.73 -4.71
N TYR A 140 -9.74 -6.77 -4.96
CA TYR A 140 -8.92 -5.57 -5.12
C TYR A 140 -7.82 -5.83 -6.15
N LEU A 141 -7.85 -5.09 -7.23
CA LEU A 141 -6.80 -5.05 -8.25
C LEU A 141 -6.27 -3.62 -8.32
N VAL A 142 -4.99 -3.45 -8.02
CA VAL A 142 -4.33 -2.12 -8.09
C VAL A 142 -4.28 -1.62 -9.51
N ARG A 143 -4.13 -2.56 -10.47
CA ARG A 143 -3.91 -2.26 -11.86
C ARG A 143 -4.26 -3.45 -12.74
N ASN A 144 -4.98 -3.23 -13.82
CA ASN A 144 -5.11 -4.05 -15.01
C ASN A 144 -4.19 -3.54 -16.14
N ASP A 145 -4.35 -4.00 -17.35
CA ASP A 145 -3.54 -3.62 -18.52
C ASP A 145 -2.04 -3.76 -18.22
N TRP A 146 -1.61 -4.97 -17.82
CA TRP A 146 -0.27 -5.16 -17.29
C TRP A 146 0.30 -6.55 -17.55
N LEU A 147 1.51 -6.58 -18.11
CA LEU A 147 2.37 -7.75 -18.18
C LEU A 147 3.66 -7.46 -17.42
N MET A 148 4.02 -8.34 -16.49
CA MET A 148 5.30 -8.27 -15.80
C MET A 148 5.95 -9.65 -15.73
N PHE A 149 7.19 -9.74 -16.18
CA PHE A 149 8.08 -10.87 -15.96
C PHE A 149 9.26 -10.43 -15.12
N GLY A 150 9.50 -11.08 -13.99
CA GLY A 150 10.57 -10.69 -13.11
C GLY A 150 11.15 -11.83 -12.31
N GLY A 151 12.27 -11.54 -11.66
CA GLY A 151 12.92 -12.50 -10.81
C GLY A 151 13.83 -11.85 -9.79
N ARG A 152 14.20 -12.65 -8.80
CA ARG A 152 15.19 -12.29 -7.80
C ARG A 152 16.11 -13.47 -7.51
N TYR A 153 17.36 -13.16 -7.24
CA TYR A 153 18.34 -14.08 -6.74
C TYR A 153 18.92 -13.54 -5.43
N GLN A 154 18.93 -14.38 -4.41
CA GLN A 154 19.45 -14.03 -3.09
C GLN A 154 20.54 -15.02 -2.69
N ILE A 155 21.64 -14.49 -2.11
CA ILE A 155 22.71 -15.27 -1.49
C ILE A 155 22.88 -14.77 -0.08
N LYS A 156 22.84 -15.68 0.88
CA LYS A 156 23.10 -15.41 2.29
C LYS A 156 24.43 -15.99 2.72
N LYS A 157 25.31 -15.14 3.19
CA LYS A 157 26.59 -15.53 3.83
C LYS A 157 26.44 -15.52 5.33
N THR A 158 26.80 -16.63 6.01
CA THR A 158 26.68 -16.80 7.46
C THR A 158 28.02 -17.17 8.14
N ASP A 159 29.04 -17.50 7.35
CA ASP A 159 30.37 -17.96 7.79
C ASP A 159 31.33 -16.78 8.05
N PHE A 160 31.01 -15.94 9.02
CA PHE A 160 31.88 -14.86 9.45
C PHE A 160 32.74 -15.29 10.63
N SER A 161 34.01 -14.80 10.69
CA SER A 161 34.92 -15.06 11.79
C SER A 161 34.36 -14.58 13.14
N SER A 162 34.84 -15.15 14.24
CA SER A 162 34.42 -14.76 15.60
C SER A 162 34.63 -13.28 15.88
N ASN A 163 35.68 -12.66 15.32
CA ASN A 163 36.01 -11.25 15.49
C ASN A 163 35.25 -10.31 14.51
N SER A 164 34.50 -10.85 13.59
CA SER A 164 33.66 -10.03 12.67
C SER A 164 32.51 -9.36 13.41
N LEU A 165 32.16 -8.13 13.01
CA LEU A 165 30.95 -7.45 13.45
C LEU A 165 29.68 -8.06 12.85
N PHE A 166 29.81 -8.76 11.71
CA PHE A 166 28.69 -9.33 10.98
C PHE A 166 28.32 -10.71 11.55
N ARG A 167 27.01 -10.94 11.69
CA ARG A 167 26.40 -12.25 11.95
C ARG A 167 26.08 -12.96 10.65
N ASP A 168 25.37 -12.25 9.76
CA ASP A 168 25.05 -12.71 8.41
C ASP A 168 24.94 -11.51 7.45
N ARG A 169 25.06 -11.81 6.17
CA ARG A 169 24.90 -10.83 5.07
C ARG A 169 24.13 -11.48 3.93
N GLN A 170 23.12 -10.77 3.43
CA GLN A 170 22.35 -11.19 2.28
C GLN A 170 22.61 -10.22 1.13
N TYR A 171 22.92 -10.77 -0.03
CA TYR A 171 22.95 -10.07 -1.30
C TYR A 171 21.69 -10.43 -2.06
N GLU A 172 21.06 -9.43 -2.67
CA GLU A 172 19.90 -9.63 -3.52
C GLU A 172 20.10 -8.91 -4.84
N PHE A 173 19.87 -9.64 -5.93
CA PHE A 173 19.72 -9.10 -7.26
C PHE A 173 18.30 -9.37 -7.75
N GLY A 174 17.56 -8.31 -8.09
CA GLY A 174 16.21 -8.37 -8.62
C GLY A 174 16.12 -7.69 -9.98
N TRP A 175 15.19 -8.15 -10.80
CA TRP A 175 14.90 -7.57 -12.09
C TRP A 175 13.42 -7.70 -12.42
N SER A 176 12.90 -6.79 -13.25
CA SER A 176 11.55 -6.86 -13.80
C SER A 176 11.52 -6.27 -15.21
N LEU A 177 10.88 -6.99 -16.13
CA LEU A 177 10.49 -6.51 -17.45
C LEU A 177 9.01 -6.24 -17.42
N LYS A 178 8.57 -5.10 -17.94
CA LYS A 178 7.18 -4.66 -17.88
C LYS A 178 6.71 -4.14 -19.21
N SER A 179 5.44 -4.43 -19.52
CA SER A 179 4.68 -3.84 -20.63
C SER A 179 3.21 -3.72 -20.25
N ASP A 180 2.43 -3.04 -21.02
CA ASP A 180 0.97 -3.18 -21.01
C ASP A 180 0.53 -4.50 -21.67
N SER A 181 -0.77 -4.76 -21.73
CA SER A 181 -1.34 -5.96 -22.35
C SER A 181 -1.15 -6.00 -23.88
N SER A 182 -0.90 -4.86 -24.51
CA SER A 182 -0.56 -4.71 -25.93
C SER A 182 0.94 -4.87 -26.22
N PHE A 183 1.76 -5.20 -25.22
CA PHE A 183 3.22 -5.33 -25.27
C PHE A 183 3.97 -4.02 -25.48
N ASP A 184 3.34 -2.87 -25.27
CA ASP A 184 4.03 -1.59 -25.24
C ASP A 184 4.90 -1.49 -23.98
N LYS A 185 6.18 -1.13 -24.19
CA LYS A 185 7.19 -1.13 -23.14
C LYS A 185 6.90 -0.14 -22.02
N GLU A 186 6.86 -0.65 -20.80
CA GLU A 186 6.83 0.13 -19.58
C GLU A 186 8.22 0.20 -18.90
N PRO A 187 8.41 1.13 -17.94
CA PRO A 187 9.68 1.22 -17.21
C PRO A 187 10.03 -0.09 -16.49
N SER A 188 10.98 -0.79 -17.03
CA SER A 188 11.55 -2.03 -16.50
C SER A 188 12.71 -1.73 -15.56
N SER A 189 13.05 -2.61 -14.60
CA SER A 189 14.05 -2.29 -13.59
C SER A 189 14.98 -3.43 -13.25
N ILE A 190 16.19 -3.05 -12.82
CA ILE A 190 17.11 -3.92 -12.09
C ILE A 190 17.40 -3.28 -10.73
N ARG A 191 17.53 -4.11 -9.71
CA ARG A 191 17.83 -3.69 -8.33
C ARG A 191 18.90 -4.58 -7.73
N PHE A 192 19.80 -3.98 -6.98
CA PHE A 192 20.78 -4.69 -6.17
C PHE A 192 20.68 -4.20 -4.73
N SER A 193 20.72 -5.10 -3.76
CA SER A 193 20.81 -4.72 -2.35
C SER A 193 21.70 -5.63 -1.54
N VAL A 194 22.25 -5.06 -0.47
CA VAL A 194 23.04 -5.77 0.54
C VAL A 194 22.42 -5.50 1.89
N ASP A 195 22.00 -6.55 2.57
CA ASP A 195 21.47 -6.51 3.94
C ASP A 195 22.50 -7.16 4.89
N ASN A 196 22.94 -6.41 5.88
CA ASN A 196 23.91 -6.85 6.87
C ASN A 196 23.24 -6.96 8.25
N GLN A 197 23.23 -8.15 8.81
CA GLN A 197 22.87 -8.38 10.20
C GLN A 197 24.13 -8.36 11.06
N LEU A 198 24.16 -7.50 12.06
CA LEU A 198 25.30 -7.40 12.99
C LEU A 198 25.10 -8.32 14.20
N LYS A 199 26.19 -8.66 14.88
CA LYS A 199 26.15 -9.53 16.08
C LYS A 199 25.37 -8.92 17.25
N ASN A 200 25.34 -7.59 17.35
CA ASN A 200 24.50 -6.86 18.32
C ASN A 200 23.02 -6.75 17.91
N SER A 201 22.57 -7.52 16.91
CA SER A 201 21.22 -7.50 16.36
C SER A 201 20.83 -6.24 15.59
N SER A 202 21.74 -5.29 15.35
CA SER A 202 21.52 -4.20 14.42
C SER A 202 21.49 -4.69 12.99
N GLN A 203 20.79 -3.96 12.14
CA GLN A 203 20.69 -4.25 10.70
C GLN A 203 21.04 -3.00 9.89
N PHE A 204 21.83 -3.17 8.85
CA PHE A 204 22.13 -2.13 7.89
C PHE A 204 21.91 -2.64 6.48
N LYS A 205 20.98 -2.01 5.74
CA LYS A 205 20.70 -2.32 4.35
C LYS A 205 21.13 -1.16 3.45
N PHE A 206 21.76 -1.49 2.34
CA PHE A 206 22.04 -0.59 1.23
C PHE A 206 21.39 -1.17 -0.02
N GLY A 207 20.73 -0.33 -0.81
CA GLY A 207 20.11 -0.72 -2.08
C GLY A 207 20.37 0.32 -3.17
N THR A 208 20.40 -0.15 -4.41
CA THR A 208 20.44 0.70 -5.61
C THR A 208 19.57 0.08 -6.68
N PHE A 209 19.03 0.91 -7.56
CA PHE A 209 18.26 0.46 -8.70
C PHE A 209 18.55 1.32 -9.95
N TYR A 210 18.28 0.70 -11.08
CA TYR A 210 18.19 1.38 -12.37
C TYR A 210 16.86 0.99 -13.01
N ARG A 211 16.18 1.96 -13.63
CA ARG A 211 14.93 1.81 -14.34
C ARG A 211 15.08 2.32 -15.77
N THR A 212 14.57 1.57 -16.73
CA THR A 212 14.55 2.02 -18.12
C THR A 212 13.50 3.12 -18.34
N ASP A 213 13.58 3.81 -19.45
CA ASP A 213 12.48 4.56 -20.01
C ASP A 213 11.32 3.65 -20.39
N GLY A 214 10.14 4.21 -20.58
CA GLY A 214 8.94 3.47 -20.98
C GLY A 214 7.67 4.32 -20.90
N ARG A 215 6.53 3.75 -21.28
CA ARG A 215 5.22 4.40 -21.22
C ARG A 215 4.62 4.29 -19.81
N GLU A 216 3.90 5.32 -19.38
CA GLU A 216 3.13 5.33 -18.13
C GLU A 216 1.72 5.81 -18.46
N ASN A 217 0.73 4.93 -18.32
CA ASN A 217 -0.67 5.18 -18.69
C ASN A 217 -1.58 5.50 -17.50
N ARG A 218 -1.15 5.22 -16.27
CA ARG A 218 -1.99 5.45 -15.07
C ARG A 218 -2.19 6.91 -14.73
N ILE A 219 -1.17 7.74 -14.91
CA ILE A 219 -1.25 9.17 -14.58
C ILE A 219 -2.24 9.91 -15.47
N THR A 220 -2.43 9.46 -16.70
CA THR A 220 -3.32 10.08 -17.68
C THR A 220 -4.78 9.69 -17.52
N ARG A 221 -5.06 8.72 -16.65
CA ARG A 221 -6.41 8.23 -16.35
C ARG A 221 -7.21 7.83 -17.59
N ASN A 222 -6.54 7.15 -18.53
CA ASN A 222 -7.11 6.71 -19.81
C ASN A 222 -7.65 7.86 -20.68
N SER A 223 -7.07 9.06 -20.60
CA SER A 223 -7.44 10.17 -21.48
C SER A 223 -7.19 9.80 -22.95
N PRO A 224 -8.18 9.89 -23.84
CA PRO A 224 -7.99 9.60 -25.26
C PRO A 224 -7.06 10.61 -25.96
N LEU A 225 -6.86 11.80 -25.38
CA LEU A 225 -5.98 12.84 -25.90
C LEU A 225 -4.51 12.62 -25.49
N ALA A 226 -4.29 11.88 -24.41
CA ALA A 226 -2.97 11.51 -23.88
C ALA A 226 -3.07 10.13 -23.23
N PRO A 227 -3.11 9.03 -23.97
CA PRO A 227 -3.33 7.69 -23.42
C PRO A 227 -2.18 7.23 -22.51
N PHE A 228 -1.02 7.80 -22.67
CA PHE A 228 0.17 7.55 -21.83
C PHE A 228 1.10 8.77 -21.86
N ILE A 229 2.12 8.73 -21.02
CA ILE A 229 3.27 9.64 -21.08
C ILE A 229 4.60 8.85 -21.17
N ASN A 230 5.60 9.43 -21.82
CA ASN A 230 6.93 8.87 -21.90
C ASN A 230 7.72 9.19 -20.63
N MET A 231 7.98 8.18 -19.81
CA MET A 231 8.79 8.30 -18.61
C MET A 231 10.28 8.17 -18.95
N PRO A 232 11.16 9.05 -18.45
CA PRO A 232 12.58 8.93 -18.62
C PRO A 232 13.16 7.79 -17.77
N LYS A 233 14.44 7.46 -18.05
CA LYS A 233 15.23 6.55 -17.22
C LYS A 233 15.32 7.06 -15.77
N GLY A 234 15.30 6.13 -14.83
CA GLY A 234 15.39 6.42 -13.40
C GLY A 234 16.51 5.62 -12.73
N TYR A 235 17.00 6.11 -11.60
CA TYR A 235 17.98 5.41 -10.77
C TYR A 235 17.99 6.00 -9.36
N GLY A 236 18.45 5.22 -8.40
CA GLY A 236 18.46 5.68 -7.03
C GLY A 236 19.27 4.79 -6.10
N VAL A 237 19.45 5.33 -4.90
CA VAL A 237 20.09 4.66 -3.78
C VAL A 237 19.22 4.78 -2.54
N GLU A 238 19.22 3.74 -1.72
CA GLU A 238 18.52 3.70 -0.44
C GLU A 238 19.42 3.13 0.65
N MET A 239 19.26 3.63 1.86
CA MET A 239 19.93 3.15 3.06
C MET A 239 18.89 2.98 4.16
N ASP A 240 18.94 1.86 4.86
CA ASP A 240 18.13 1.58 6.03
C ASP A 240 19.02 1.09 7.17
N PHE A 241 18.85 1.66 8.34
CA PHE A 241 19.54 1.24 9.54
C PHE A 241 18.52 1.01 10.65
N ASN A 242 18.55 -0.18 11.22
CA ASN A 242 17.79 -0.53 12.41
C ASN A 242 18.79 -0.79 13.55
N GLY A 243 18.64 -0.09 14.65
CA GLY A 243 19.46 -0.27 15.84
C GLY A 243 19.28 -1.64 16.48
N PRO A 244 20.07 -1.94 17.51
CA PRO A 244 19.98 -3.22 18.21
C PRO A 244 18.55 -3.50 18.69
N ARG A 245 18.18 -4.77 18.75
CA ARG A 245 16.92 -5.20 19.36
C ARG A 245 17.07 -5.17 20.87
N ASP A 246 16.96 -3.99 21.44
CA ASP A 246 16.90 -3.76 22.86
C ASP A 246 15.44 -3.70 23.33
N ASN A 247 15.16 -4.19 24.52
CA ASN A 247 13.80 -4.13 25.08
C ASN A 247 13.41 -2.72 25.48
N PHE A 248 14.37 -1.90 25.90
CA PHE A 248 14.13 -0.52 26.33
C PHE A 248 14.08 0.46 25.16
N LEU A 249 15.07 0.41 24.24
CA LEU A 249 15.23 1.39 23.16
C LEU A 249 15.34 0.71 21.80
N ARG A 250 14.47 1.09 20.86
CA ARG A 250 14.57 0.71 19.45
C ARG A 250 14.56 1.96 18.60
N TYR A 251 15.41 2.02 17.60
CA TYR A 251 15.44 3.14 16.67
C TYR A 251 15.76 2.67 15.25
N SER A 252 15.28 3.43 14.27
CA SER A 252 15.58 3.22 12.85
C SER A 252 15.77 4.53 12.12
N LEU A 253 16.63 4.49 11.09
CA LEU A 253 16.90 5.58 10.18
C LEU A 253 16.81 5.06 8.76
N TYR A 254 16.13 5.79 7.89
CA TYR A 254 16.02 5.51 6.47
C TYR A 254 16.32 6.77 5.68
N ALA A 255 17.08 6.63 4.60
CA ALA A 255 17.32 7.69 3.63
C ALA A 255 17.29 7.12 2.22
N ASN A 256 16.67 7.84 1.29
CA ASN A 256 16.80 7.55 -0.14
C ASN A 256 17.01 8.83 -0.95
N ARG A 257 17.66 8.67 -2.08
CA ARG A 257 17.71 9.66 -3.13
C ARG A 257 17.57 8.96 -4.48
N GLU A 258 16.58 9.38 -5.25
CA GLU A 258 16.23 8.70 -6.48
C GLU A 258 15.70 9.67 -7.53
N LYS A 259 15.80 9.27 -8.79
CA LYS A 259 15.17 9.92 -9.92
C LYS A 259 14.21 8.94 -10.55
N GLY A 260 12.93 9.35 -10.63
CA GLY A 260 11.88 8.55 -11.24
C GLY A 260 11.68 7.21 -10.55
N ASP A 261 11.08 7.21 -9.39
CA ASP A 261 10.75 6.00 -8.66
C ASP A 261 9.78 5.09 -9.39
N GLY A 262 9.36 4.30 -9.68
CA GLY A 262 8.41 3.51 -10.49
C GLY A 262 7.00 3.45 -9.91
N TYR A 263 6.72 4.10 -8.79
CA TYR A 263 5.40 4.10 -8.14
C TYR A 263 4.66 5.42 -8.32
N SER A 264 5.38 6.50 -8.47
CA SER A 264 4.83 7.82 -8.71
C SER A 264 5.50 8.41 -9.95
N PRO A 265 4.75 9.03 -10.86
CA PRO A 265 5.32 9.62 -12.06
C PRO A 265 6.09 10.90 -11.70
N GLU A 266 7.37 10.74 -11.43
CA GLU A 266 8.28 11.82 -11.10
C GLU A 266 9.31 12.02 -12.22
N LEU A 267 9.42 13.26 -12.69
CA LEU A 267 10.36 13.64 -13.72
C LEU A 267 11.66 14.21 -13.15
N GLY A 268 11.71 14.39 -11.83
CA GLY A 268 12.82 14.99 -11.11
C GLY A 268 13.44 14.06 -10.07
N TRP A 269 14.10 14.69 -9.10
CA TRP A 269 14.72 14.01 -7.97
C TRP A 269 13.81 13.97 -6.77
N THR A 270 13.78 12.82 -6.13
CA THR A 270 13.17 12.61 -4.81
C THR A 270 14.27 12.37 -3.78
N SER A 271 14.16 13.04 -2.64
CA SER A 271 14.95 12.74 -1.45
C SER A 271 14.01 12.53 -0.28
N SER A 272 14.17 11.47 0.48
CA SER A 272 13.34 11.21 1.66
C SER A 272 14.16 10.68 2.82
N TYR A 273 13.84 11.17 4.01
CA TYR A 273 14.48 10.78 5.27
C TYR A 273 13.40 10.39 6.25
N ARG A 274 13.60 9.29 6.96
CA ARG A 274 12.71 8.83 8.04
C ARG A 274 13.54 8.44 9.25
N GLY A 275 13.12 8.90 10.42
CA GLY A 275 13.64 8.44 11.70
C GLY A 275 12.50 7.93 12.57
N SER A 276 12.73 6.86 13.32
CA SER A 276 11.80 6.43 14.35
C SER A 276 12.52 6.03 15.63
N VAL A 277 11.89 6.31 16.75
CA VAL A 277 12.35 5.90 18.09
C VAL A 277 11.17 5.29 18.82
N SER A 278 11.40 4.17 19.47
CA SER A 278 10.45 3.50 20.37
C SER A 278 11.14 3.20 21.68
N ILE A 279 10.52 3.60 22.77
CA ILE A 279 11.00 3.32 24.13
C ILE A 279 9.96 2.47 24.87
N SER A 280 10.45 1.50 25.62
CA SER A 280 9.64 0.60 26.46
C SER A 280 10.24 0.55 27.85
N PRO A 281 9.98 1.58 28.71
CA PRO A 281 10.56 1.66 30.05
C PRO A 281 10.14 0.50 30.96
N THR A 282 8.97 -0.06 30.67
CA THR A 282 8.43 -1.26 31.33
C THR A 282 7.74 -2.14 30.28
N ASP A 283 7.43 -3.38 30.61
CA ASP A 283 6.67 -4.30 29.74
C ASP A 283 5.25 -3.80 29.46
N THR A 284 4.76 -2.86 30.26
CA THR A 284 3.41 -2.30 30.16
C THR A 284 3.33 -0.93 29.51
N LEU A 285 4.46 -0.26 29.26
CA LEU A 285 4.51 1.07 28.65
C LEU A 285 5.39 1.08 27.40
N ILE A 286 4.78 1.42 26.27
CA ILE A 286 5.47 1.59 25.00
C ILE A 286 5.13 2.97 24.45
N ALA A 287 6.15 3.76 24.14
CA ALA A 287 6.02 5.03 23.43
C ALA A 287 6.83 4.99 22.13
N LYS A 288 6.24 5.44 21.03
CA LYS A 288 6.89 5.48 19.71
C LYS A 288 6.64 6.82 19.05
N ILE A 289 7.69 7.38 18.43
CA ILE A 289 7.60 8.51 17.52
C ILE A 289 8.34 8.20 16.23
N SER A 290 7.76 8.61 15.10
CA SER A 290 8.38 8.54 13.78
C SER A 290 8.20 9.85 13.06
N TYR A 291 9.24 10.30 12.40
CA TYR A 291 9.25 11.51 11.56
C TYR A 291 9.72 11.15 10.16
N ARG A 292 9.05 11.69 9.13
CA ARG A 292 9.45 11.61 7.73
C ARG A 292 9.47 13.01 7.13
N HIS A 293 10.50 13.28 6.35
CA HIS A 293 10.60 14.42 5.45
C HIS A 293 10.88 13.91 4.04
N ALA A 294 10.18 14.47 3.04
CA ALA A 294 10.41 14.16 1.63
C ALA A 294 10.36 15.44 0.79
N GLU A 295 11.25 15.54 -0.18
CA GLU A 295 11.29 16.56 -1.20
C GLU A 295 11.30 15.90 -2.58
N GLU A 296 10.38 16.32 -3.45
CA GLU A 296 10.16 15.77 -4.78
C GLU A 296 10.15 16.92 -5.79
N SER A 297 11.21 17.04 -6.58
CA SER A 297 11.26 18.03 -7.66
C SER A 297 10.58 17.49 -8.91
N ASN A 298 9.80 18.34 -9.59
CA ASN A 298 9.02 17.96 -10.77
C ASN A 298 8.09 16.75 -10.52
N TRP A 299 7.46 16.70 -9.34
CA TRP A 299 6.38 15.76 -9.08
C TRP A 299 5.23 15.98 -10.06
N LEU A 300 4.96 14.98 -10.91
CA LEU A 300 3.93 15.07 -11.93
C LEU A 300 2.56 14.76 -11.36
N ASN A 301 1.59 15.62 -11.64
CA ASN A 301 0.20 15.46 -11.22
C ASN A 301 -0.74 15.67 -12.41
N TRP A 302 -1.80 14.87 -12.46
CA TRP A 302 -2.88 15.03 -13.41
C TRP A 302 -3.85 16.11 -12.90
N ILE A 303 -4.29 16.99 -13.79
CA ILE A 303 -5.21 18.10 -13.49
C ILE A 303 -6.60 17.80 -14.08
N SER A 304 -6.69 17.66 -15.40
CA SER A 304 -7.93 17.33 -16.12
C SER A 304 -7.58 16.84 -17.51
N ASP A 305 -8.39 15.98 -18.09
CA ASP A 305 -8.23 15.46 -19.45
C ASP A 305 -6.77 15.10 -19.78
N ASN A 306 -6.14 15.85 -20.69
CA ASN A 306 -4.71 15.72 -21.01
C ASN A 306 -3.83 16.82 -20.40
N LEU A 307 -4.36 17.64 -19.50
CA LEU A 307 -3.61 18.65 -18.76
C LEU A 307 -2.94 18.02 -17.54
N LEU A 308 -1.62 18.09 -17.51
CA LEU A 308 -0.77 17.69 -16.41
C LEU A 308 0.08 18.87 -15.94
N ALA A 309 0.62 18.78 -14.73
CA ALA A 309 1.57 19.77 -14.26
C ALA A 309 2.61 19.12 -13.35
N THR A 310 3.84 19.61 -13.40
CA THR A 310 4.86 19.28 -12.41
C THR A 310 4.91 20.33 -11.33
N TYR A 311 5.26 19.89 -10.12
CA TYR A 311 5.37 20.73 -8.93
C TYR A 311 6.64 20.40 -8.15
N ASP A 312 7.16 21.38 -7.43
CA ASP A 312 8.15 21.17 -6.37
C ASP A 312 7.39 20.84 -5.08
N LYS A 313 7.38 19.56 -4.71
CA LYS A 313 6.64 19.05 -3.56
C LYS A 313 7.54 18.86 -2.35
N LYS A 314 7.10 19.32 -1.19
CA LYS A 314 7.72 19.07 0.10
C LYS A 314 6.69 18.52 1.07
N GLN A 315 7.04 17.45 1.77
CA GLN A 315 6.15 16.76 2.70
C GLN A 315 6.83 16.52 4.04
N ARG A 316 6.08 16.69 5.12
CA ARG A 316 6.45 16.25 6.46
C ARG A 316 5.33 15.42 7.06
N SER A 317 5.70 14.37 7.76
CA SER A 317 4.75 13.61 8.56
C SER A 317 5.37 13.18 9.87
N THR A 318 4.58 13.25 10.94
CA THR A 318 4.92 12.71 12.25
C THR A 318 3.83 11.76 12.68
N THR A 319 4.22 10.59 13.17
CA THR A 319 3.32 9.69 13.91
C THR A 319 3.87 9.48 15.31
N ALA A 320 3.01 9.61 16.31
CA ALA A 320 3.33 9.33 17.70
C ALA A 320 2.30 8.38 18.29
N SER A 321 2.73 7.46 19.12
CA SER A 321 1.81 6.60 19.87
C SER A 321 2.36 6.30 21.25
N ILE A 322 1.46 6.24 22.23
CA ILE A 322 1.72 5.76 23.58
C ILE A 322 0.70 4.66 23.87
N GLN A 323 1.16 3.56 24.40
CA GLN A 323 0.31 2.48 24.88
C GLN A 323 0.78 2.11 26.29
N TRP A 324 -0.15 2.16 27.23
CA TRP A 324 0.11 1.85 28.62
C TRP A 324 -0.99 0.95 29.19
N PHE A 325 -0.56 -0.04 29.95
CA PHE A 325 -1.44 -0.96 30.65
C PHE A 325 -1.07 -0.93 32.15
N GLU A 326 -2.07 -0.92 32.99
CA GLU A 326 -1.91 -1.16 34.42
C GLU A 326 -2.76 -2.33 34.86
N GLY A 327 -2.08 -3.42 35.19
CA GLY A 327 -2.71 -4.72 35.43
C GLY A 327 -3.49 -5.17 34.20
N THR A 328 -4.62 -5.84 34.42
CA THR A 328 -5.56 -6.30 33.37
C THR A 328 -6.68 -5.30 33.09
N LYS A 329 -6.88 -4.34 34.00
CA LYS A 329 -8.09 -3.50 34.02
C LYS A 329 -7.95 -2.17 33.28
N HIS A 330 -6.76 -1.57 33.23
CA HIS A 330 -6.55 -0.24 32.67
C HIS A 330 -5.74 -0.29 31.39
N GLU A 331 -6.22 0.38 30.37
CA GLU A 331 -5.51 0.57 29.11
C GLU A 331 -5.65 2.02 28.65
N LEU A 332 -4.53 2.70 28.46
CA LEU A 332 -4.47 4.02 27.82
C LEU A 332 -3.74 3.89 26.49
N ARG A 333 -4.38 4.36 25.42
CA ARG A 333 -3.76 4.49 24.11
C ARG A 333 -3.87 5.93 23.61
N LEU A 334 -2.73 6.48 23.21
CA LEU A 334 -2.65 7.74 22.48
C LEU A 334 -2.10 7.44 21.09
N LYS A 335 -2.74 8.02 20.07
CA LYS A 335 -2.24 8.03 18.69
C LYS A 335 -2.33 9.43 18.13
N ALA A 336 -1.27 9.88 17.47
CA ALA A 336 -1.23 11.13 16.76
C ALA A 336 -0.59 10.90 15.38
N GLN A 337 -1.19 11.45 14.35
CA GLN A 337 -0.64 11.52 13.01
C GLN A 337 -0.82 12.93 12.48
N MET A 338 0.26 13.56 12.10
CA MET A 338 0.27 14.89 11.47
C MET A 338 0.95 14.77 10.12
N VAL A 339 0.31 15.32 9.09
CA VAL A 339 0.85 15.37 7.72
C VAL A 339 0.64 16.78 7.20
N ALA A 340 1.70 17.35 6.66
CA ALA A 340 1.63 18.58 5.88
C ALA A 340 2.42 18.40 4.59
N PHE A 341 1.89 18.84 3.47
CA PHE A 341 2.66 18.98 2.25
C PHE A 341 2.30 20.26 1.48
N THR A 342 3.27 20.76 0.75
CA THR A 342 3.14 21.85 -0.22
C THR A 342 3.65 21.37 -1.57
N ALA A 343 2.92 21.69 -2.63
CA ALA A 343 3.37 21.51 -4.02
C ALA A 343 3.29 22.89 -4.70
N ARG A 344 4.44 23.46 -5.03
CA ARG A 344 4.59 24.83 -5.53
C ARG A 344 5.24 24.86 -6.92
N ASN A 345 5.34 26.05 -7.50
CA ASN A 345 5.96 26.27 -8.80
C ASN A 345 5.38 25.36 -9.89
N PRO A 346 4.05 25.40 -10.12
CA PRO A 346 3.45 24.57 -11.17
C PRO A 346 4.02 24.89 -12.54
N LYS A 347 4.35 23.85 -13.29
CA LYS A 347 4.71 23.93 -14.70
C LYS A 347 3.69 23.11 -15.49
N PRO A 348 2.72 23.74 -16.17
CA PRO A 348 1.69 23.06 -16.91
C PRO A 348 2.20 22.45 -18.23
N PHE A 349 1.61 21.32 -18.62
CA PHE A 349 1.88 20.61 -19.86
C PHE A 349 0.59 20.04 -20.44
N LEU A 350 0.48 20.02 -21.75
CA LEU A 350 -0.51 19.18 -22.45
C LEU A 350 0.17 17.89 -22.90
N GLY A 351 -0.39 16.75 -22.47
CA GLY A 351 -0.03 15.46 -23.02
C GLY A 351 -0.56 15.29 -24.44
N ASP A 352 0.18 14.57 -25.27
CA ASP A 352 -0.27 14.23 -26.63
C ASP A 352 -0.38 12.70 -26.81
N ILE A 353 -0.95 12.27 -27.94
CA ILE A 353 -1.13 10.85 -28.27
C ILE A 353 0.17 10.07 -28.45
N LYS A 354 1.33 10.76 -28.54
CA LYS A 354 2.68 10.16 -28.60
C LYS A 354 3.34 10.10 -27.23
N GLY A 355 2.65 10.55 -26.18
CA GLY A 355 3.15 10.55 -24.81
C GLY A 355 4.12 11.69 -24.49
N ASN A 356 4.20 12.74 -25.31
CA ASN A 356 5.02 13.90 -25.02
C ASN A 356 4.27 14.86 -24.09
N LEU A 357 5.02 15.55 -23.23
CA LEU A 357 4.56 16.64 -22.38
C LEU A 357 4.96 17.96 -23.03
N ASN A 358 4.01 18.63 -23.66
CA ASN A 358 4.24 19.90 -24.35
C ASN A 358 3.95 21.06 -23.39
N PRO A 359 4.88 22.00 -23.15
CA PRO A 359 4.64 23.13 -22.27
C PRO A 359 3.37 23.90 -22.67
N TYR A 360 2.58 24.28 -21.66
CA TYR A 360 1.31 24.98 -21.85
C TYR A 360 1.22 26.18 -20.92
N GLU A 361 0.82 27.33 -21.47
CA GLU A 361 0.69 28.57 -20.72
C GLU A 361 -0.71 28.65 -20.08
N THR A 362 -0.79 28.29 -18.83
CA THR A 362 -1.98 28.47 -17.98
C THR A 362 -1.56 28.69 -16.54
N SER A 363 -2.33 29.46 -15.78
CA SER A 363 -2.10 29.63 -14.36
C SER A 363 -2.73 28.48 -13.60
N LEU A 364 -1.92 27.78 -12.80
CA LEU A 364 -2.37 26.74 -11.86
C LEU A 364 -2.05 27.17 -10.44
N PRO A 365 -2.94 26.92 -9.49
CA PRO A 365 -2.66 27.21 -8.09
C PRO A 365 -1.66 26.20 -7.50
N PRO A 366 -0.92 26.58 -6.45
CA PRO A 366 -0.20 25.65 -5.63
C PRO A 366 -1.16 24.73 -4.88
N ILE A 367 -0.68 23.58 -4.43
CA ILE A 367 -1.48 22.62 -3.65
C ILE A 367 -0.88 22.54 -2.25
N THR A 368 -1.72 22.76 -1.23
CA THR A 368 -1.33 22.58 0.16
C THR A 368 -2.26 21.59 0.84
N VAL A 369 -1.70 20.72 1.68
CA VAL A 369 -2.49 19.77 2.49
C VAL A 369 -1.99 19.82 3.92
N SER A 370 -2.95 19.89 4.82
CA SER A 370 -2.75 19.80 6.26
C SER A 370 -3.70 18.77 6.83
N GLN A 371 -3.18 17.82 7.60
CA GLN A 371 -3.97 16.76 8.19
C GLN A 371 -3.52 16.46 9.61
N LEU A 372 -4.48 16.31 10.51
CA LEU A 372 -4.29 15.81 11.87
C LEU A 372 -5.28 14.67 12.13
N ALA A 373 -4.80 13.59 12.70
CA ALA A 373 -5.61 12.58 13.36
C ALA A 373 -5.02 12.35 14.76
N PHE A 374 -5.72 12.80 15.77
CA PHE A 374 -5.33 12.67 17.17
C PHE A 374 -6.43 11.92 17.92
N GLN A 375 -6.05 10.90 18.68
CA GLN A 375 -6.96 10.14 19.51
C GLN A 375 -6.30 9.75 20.82
N VAL A 376 -7.01 9.99 21.91
CA VAL A 376 -6.75 9.39 23.22
C VAL A 376 -7.89 8.47 23.55
N ARG A 377 -7.60 7.22 23.87
CA ARG A 377 -8.56 6.22 24.29
C ARG A 377 -8.12 5.61 25.60
N TYR A 378 -8.98 5.75 26.63
CA TYR A 378 -8.85 5.05 27.88
C TYR A 378 -9.93 3.98 27.96
N ARG A 379 -9.54 2.77 28.37
CA ARG A 379 -10.44 1.64 28.63
C ARG A 379 -10.25 1.17 30.07
N TYR A 380 -11.35 1.03 30.78
CA TYR A 380 -11.39 0.42 32.10
C TYR A 380 -12.25 -0.81 32.07
N GLU A 381 -11.71 -1.95 32.53
CA GLU A 381 -12.46 -3.20 32.71
C GLU A 381 -13.10 -3.21 34.09
N ILE A 382 -14.42 -3.03 34.14
CA ILE A 382 -15.21 -3.04 35.36
C ILE A 382 -15.26 -4.45 35.91
N GLN A 383 -15.59 -5.41 35.04
CA GLN A 383 -15.60 -6.85 35.27
C GLN A 383 -15.38 -7.56 33.93
N PRO A 384 -15.13 -8.88 33.91
CA PRO A 384 -14.95 -9.62 32.68
C PRO A 384 -16.05 -9.33 31.65
N LEU A 385 -15.68 -8.86 30.45
CA LEU A 385 -16.55 -8.47 29.32
C LEU A 385 -17.37 -7.18 29.52
N ALA A 386 -17.17 -6.45 30.63
CA ALA A 386 -17.80 -5.15 30.88
C ALA A 386 -16.74 -4.04 30.93
N TYR A 387 -16.87 -3.04 30.07
CA TYR A 387 -15.86 -2.01 29.84
C TYR A 387 -16.46 -0.61 29.81
N LEU A 388 -15.75 0.34 30.44
CA LEU A 388 -15.94 1.76 30.23
C LEU A 388 -14.86 2.26 29.26
N TYR A 389 -15.27 2.94 28.19
CA TYR A 389 -14.39 3.62 27.26
C TYR A 389 -14.57 5.12 27.38
N VAL A 390 -13.45 5.83 27.46
CA VAL A 390 -13.38 7.30 27.33
C VAL A 390 -12.50 7.59 26.13
N VAL A 391 -13.05 8.27 25.13
CA VAL A 391 -12.35 8.53 23.86
C VAL A 391 -12.43 10.01 23.57
N TYR A 392 -11.28 10.61 23.34
CA TYR A 392 -11.14 11.95 22.80
C TYR A 392 -10.49 11.88 21.42
N THR A 393 -11.10 12.52 20.43
CA THR A 393 -10.58 12.61 19.06
C THR A 393 -10.57 14.04 18.61
N LYS A 394 -9.47 14.44 17.95
CA LYS A 394 -9.29 15.77 17.37
C LYS A 394 -8.63 15.67 16.02
N GLY A 395 -9.08 16.45 15.04
CA GLY A 395 -8.40 16.49 13.76
C GLY A 395 -9.25 16.91 12.59
N GLY A 396 -8.80 16.54 11.42
CA GLY A 396 -9.39 16.85 10.13
C GLY A 396 -8.35 16.87 9.02
N LYS A 397 -8.80 16.99 7.79
CA LYS A 397 -7.97 17.15 6.61
C LYS A 397 -8.43 18.37 5.84
N VAL A 398 -7.54 19.34 5.69
CA VAL A 398 -7.75 20.54 4.88
C VAL A 398 -6.84 20.47 3.67
N ALA A 399 -7.41 20.52 2.47
CA ALA A 399 -6.70 20.72 1.22
C ALA A 399 -7.07 22.10 0.69
N MET A 400 -6.09 22.93 0.41
CA MET A 400 -6.27 24.32 0.00
C MET A 400 -5.36 24.64 -1.20
N TYR A 401 -5.75 25.67 -1.93
CA TYR A 401 -4.98 26.30 -3.00
C TYR A 401 -4.48 27.65 -2.48
N ASP A 402 -3.47 27.61 -1.60
CA ASP A 402 -2.96 28.80 -0.92
C ASP A 402 -1.42 28.83 -1.03
N GLU A 403 -0.89 29.99 -1.44
CA GLU A 403 0.55 30.18 -1.66
C GLU A 403 1.29 30.62 -0.39
N GLU A 404 0.61 31.17 0.59
CA GLU A 404 1.25 31.88 1.69
C GLU A 404 1.67 30.94 2.83
N ASP A 405 1.00 29.81 3.00
CA ASP A 405 1.26 28.92 4.11
C ASP A 405 2.59 28.18 4.01
N SER A 406 3.46 28.46 4.95
CA SER A 406 4.67 27.65 5.14
C SER A 406 4.34 26.21 5.56
N LEU A 407 5.25 25.26 5.30
CA LEU A 407 5.10 23.90 5.74
C LEU A 407 4.94 23.78 7.28
N ASN A 408 5.49 24.73 8.05
CA ASN A 408 5.35 24.78 9.50
C ASN A 408 3.95 25.25 9.93
N GLU A 409 3.35 26.19 9.22
CA GLU A 409 1.99 26.70 9.49
C GLU A 409 0.96 25.62 9.17
N LEU A 410 1.08 24.96 8.02
CA LEU A 410 0.26 23.82 7.65
C LEU A 410 0.34 22.69 8.69
N TYR A 411 1.51 22.51 9.31
CA TYR A 411 1.69 21.51 10.35
C TYR A 411 0.97 21.83 11.65
N LYS A 412 0.79 23.11 11.98
CA LYS A 412 0.09 23.59 13.20
C LYS A 412 -1.41 23.81 13.00
N ARG A 413 -1.82 24.17 11.77
CA ARG A 413 -3.19 24.56 11.44
C ARG A 413 -4.27 23.59 11.95
N PRO A 414 -4.24 22.26 11.68
CA PRO A 414 -5.34 21.38 12.05
C PRO A 414 -5.40 21.11 13.55
N TRP A 415 -4.37 21.50 14.30
CA TRP A 415 -4.39 21.49 15.75
C TRP A 415 -5.13 22.71 16.32
N ASN A 416 -4.91 23.88 15.71
CA ASN A 416 -5.51 25.13 16.13
C ASN A 416 -6.95 25.29 15.61
N ASP A 417 -7.22 24.76 14.41
CA ASP A 417 -8.52 24.84 13.74
C ASP A 417 -8.94 23.42 13.25
N PRO A 418 -9.36 22.53 14.16
CA PRO A 418 -9.76 21.18 13.83
C PRO A 418 -11.14 21.15 13.18
N GLN A 419 -11.34 20.26 12.19
CA GLN A 419 -12.66 20.00 11.61
C GLN A 419 -13.52 19.12 12.53
N SER A 420 -12.91 18.41 13.46
CA SER A 420 -13.55 17.50 14.39
C SER A 420 -12.84 17.59 15.74
N ASP A 421 -13.61 17.80 16.78
CA ASP A 421 -13.17 17.82 18.19
C ASP A 421 -14.27 17.16 19.03
N ASN A 422 -14.09 15.85 19.33
CA ASN A 422 -15.14 15.02 19.91
C ASN A 422 -14.67 14.33 21.19
N PHE A 423 -15.56 14.33 22.18
CA PHE A 423 -15.39 13.56 23.40
C PHE A 423 -16.54 12.53 23.51
N THR A 424 -16.20 11.25 23.69
CA THR A 424 -17.16 10.15 23.73
C THR A 424 -16.93 9.28 24.95
N ILE A 425 -18.01 8.97 25.68
CA ILE A 425 -18.02 7.97 26.73
C ILE A 425 -18.92 6.82 26.26
N LYS A 426 -18.40 5.59 26.32
CA LYS A 426 -19.16 4.38 25.97
C LYS A 426 -19.06 3.37 27.11
N LEU A 427 -20.20 2.94 27.60
CA LEU A 427 -20.30 1.84 28.55
C LEU A 427 -20.79 0.59 27.80
N ARG A 428 -20.01 -0.46 27.85
CA ARG A 428 -20.43 -1.81 27.46
C ARG A 428 -20.53 -2.66 28.72
N TYR A 429 -21.71 -3.12 29.01
CA TYR A 429 -21.96 -3.94 30.19
C TYR A 429 -22.58 -5.27 29.77
N ARG A 430 -22.13 -6.36 30.38
CA ARG A 430 -22.72 -7.68 30.19
C ARG A 430 -23.42 -8.06 31.48
N PHE A 431 -24.70 -8.33 31.37
CA PHE A 431 -25.55 -8.84 32.44
C PHE A 431 -25.37 -10.34 32.62
#